data_f97898e6e1aff68de6962f53c5fa8583
#
_entry.id   f97898e6e1aff68de6962f53c5fa8583
#
_cell.length_a   1.000
_cell.length_b   1.000
_cell.length_c   1.000
_cell.angle_alpha   90.00
_cell.angle_beta   90.00
_cell.angle_gamma   90.00
#
_symmetry.space_group_name_H-M   'P 1'
#
loop_
_entity.id
_entity.type
_entity.pdbx_description
1 polymer ?
#
loop_
_entity_poly.entity_id
_entity_poly.type
_entity_poly.pdbx_seq_one_letter_code
_entity_poly.pdbx_strand_id
1 'polypeptide(L)'
;MPRRNDIKKVLIIGSGPIIIGQACEFDYSGTQACKALRGLGYQIVLVNSNPATIMTDPGMADATYIEPLTVQVLTKIIEKERPDALLPNLGGQTGLNLSSQLAKAGVLAKYGVRIIGVEADAIEKGEDRIIFKETMKRLGIDMPKSAPAFSVAEAEKVAAEIGYPVV
;
A
#
# COMPACT_ATOMS: atom_id res chain seq x y z
N MET A 1 -19.08 -12.06 3.18
CA MET A 1 -18.80 -11.66 4.59
C MET A 1 -19.82 -10.63 5.02
N PRO A 2 -20.29 -10.64 6.27
CA PRO A 2 -21.20 -9.60 6.75
C PRO A 2 -20.46 -8.25 6.81
N ARG A 3 -21.24 -7.16 6.65
CA ARG A 3 -20.74 -5.80 6.79
C ARG A 3 -20.12 -5.59 8.18
N ARG A 4 -18.99 -4.90 8.24
CA ARG A 4 -18.37 -4.48 9.50
C ARG A 4 -19.05 -3.20 10.00
N ASN A 5 -19.81 -3.33 11.08
CA ASN A 5 -20.57 -2.21 11.67
C ASN A 5 -19.69 -1.25 12.49
N ASP A 6 -18.46 -1.65 12.80
CA ASP A 6 -17.46 -0.89 13.54
C ASP A 6 -16.64 0.06 12.63
N ILE A 7 -16.90 0.02 11.31
CA ILE A 7 -16.33 0.93 10.30
C ILE A 7 -17.48 1.70 9.65
N LYS A 8 -17.33 3.00 9.52
CA LYS A 8 -18.28 3.88 8.85
C LYS A 8 -17.63 4.60 7.67
N LYS A 9 -16.39 5.04 7.84
CA LYS A 9 -15.64 5.82 6.84
C LYS A 9 -14.32 5.14 6.49
N VAL A 10 -14.06 4.97 5.20
CA VAL A 10 -12.86 4.33 4.66
C VAL A 10 -12.06 5.32 3.82
N LEU A 11 -10.77 5.46 4.11
CA LEU A 11 -9.82 6.18 3.26
C LEU A 11 -9.21 5.18 2.26
N ILE A 12 -9.27 5.53 0.98
CA ILE A 12 -8.64 4.78 -0.12
C ILE A 12 -7.50 5.62 -0.68
N ILE A 13 -6.32 5.03 -0.81
CA ILE A 13 -5.17 5.65 -1.47
C ILE A 13 -5.09 5.11 -2.90
N GLY A 14 -5.10 6.00 -3.88
CA GLY A 14 -4.86 5.66 -5.29
C GLY A 14 -3.38 5.48 -5.61
N SER A 15 -3.11 5.00 -6.82
CA SER A 15 -1.74 4.68 -7.28
C SER A 15 -0.92 5.89 -7.74
N GLY A 16 -1.56 7.05 -7.87
CA GLY A 16 -0.94 8.20 -8.53
C GLY A 16 -1.02 8.09 -10.06
N PRO A 17 -0.19 8.84 -10.80
CA PRO A 17 -0.13 8.77 -12.25
C PRO A 17 0.28 7.37 -12.72
N ILE A 18 -0.37 6.88 -13.77
CA ILE A 18 0.00 5.62 -14.42
C ILE A 18 1.29 5.84 -15.21
N ILE A 19 2.32 5.08 -14.87
CA ILE A 19 3.59 5.08 -15.59
C ILE A 19 3.55 3.99 -16.66
N ILE A 20 4.13 4.23 -17.82
CA ILE A 20 4.23 3.23 -18.90
C ILE A 20 4.89 1.96 -18.34
N GLY A 21 4.23 0.82 -18.53
CA GLY A 21 4.65 -0.47 -17.98
C GLY A 21 4.07 -0.82 -16.61
N GLN A 22 3.39 0.11 -15.93
CA GLN A 22 2.52 -0.19 -14.79
C GLN A 22 1.09 -0.43 -15.28
N ALA A 23 0.45 -1.40 -14.66
CA ALA A 23 -0.87 -1.85 -15.05
C ALA A 23 -1.95 -0.80 -14.75
N CYS A 24 -2.84 -0.57 -15.70
CA CYS A 24 -4.01 0.31 -15.55
C CYS A 24 -5.07 -0.27 -14.59
N GLU A 25 -4.90 -1.51 -14.15
CA GLU A 25 -5.84 -2.20 -13.27
C GLU A 25 -6.04 -1.49 -11.93
N PHE A 26 -5.06 -0.70 -11.46
CA PHE A 26 -5.19 0.03 -10.20
C PHE A 26 -6.29 1.09 -10.25
N ASP A 27 -6.46 1.80 -11.38
CA ASP A 27 -7.55 2.75 -11.56
C ASP A 27 -8.91 2.05 -11.52
N TYR A 28 -9.04 0.93 -12.24
CA TYR A 28 -10.24 0.14 -12.25
C TYR A 28 -10.53 -0.49 -10.89
N SER A 29 -9.54 -1.09 -10.25
CA SER A 29 -9.67 -1.72 -8.94
C SER A 29 -10.12 -0.73 -7.87
N GLY A 30 -9.51 0.46 -7.83
CA GLY A 30 -9.88 1.53 -6.91
C GLY A 30 -11.31 2.01 -7.13
N THR A 31 -11.71 2.19 -8.39
CA THR A 31 -13.08 2.57 -8.75
C THR A 31 -14.09 1.51 -8.31
N GLN A 32 -13.80 0.22 -8.55
CA GLN A 32 -14.68 -0.89 -8.13
C GLN A 32 -14.80 -0.98 -6.61
N ALA A 33 -13.71 -0.74 -5.88
CA ALA A 33 -13.75 -0.68 -4.43
C ALA A 33 -14.63 0.46 -3.91
N CYS A 34 -14.51 1.66 -4.49
CA CYS A 34 -15.39 2.78 -4.14
C CYS A 34 -16.87 2.40 -4.33
N LYS A 35 -17.21 1.82 -5.49
CA LYS A 35 -18.58 1.37 -5.78
C LYS A 35 -19.06 0.29 -4.82
N ALA A 36 -18.24 -0.74 -4.56
CA ALA A 36 -18.59 -1.84 -3.67
C ALA A 36 -18.79 -1.37 -2.23
N LEU A 37 -17.88 -0.55 -1.72
CA LEU A 37 -17.95 -0.04 -0.34
C LEU A 37 -19.13 0.93 -0.16
N ARG A 38 -19.41 1.80 -1.14
CA ARG A 38 -20.60 2.66 -1.11
C ARG A 38 -21.89 1.84 -1.16
N GLY A 39 -21.95 0.78 -1.98
CA GLY A 39 -23.08 -0.14 -2.02
C GLY A 39 -23.34 -0.84 -0.69
N LEU A 40 -22.32 -0.99 0.14
CA LEU A 40 -22.42 -1.47 1.52
C LEU A 40 -22.73 -0.37 2.54
N GLY A 41 -22.85 0.89 2.11
CA GLY A 41 -23.18 2.04 2.95
C GLY A 41 -22.02 2.59 3.76
N TYR A 42 -20.76 2.41 3.31
CA TYR A 42 -19.61 3.12 3.86
C TYR A 42 -19.46 4.50 3.21
N GLN A 43 -18.98 5.46 3.99
CA GLN A 43 -18.48 6.74 3.47
C GLN A 43 -17.06 6.53 2.93
N ILE A 44 -16.78 7.12 1.77
CA ILE A 44 -15.48 6.98 1.09
C ILE A 44 -14.75 8.31 1.02
N VAL A 45 -13.54 8.30 1.52
CA VAL A 45 -12.55 9.36 1.27
C VAL A 45 -11.52 8.79 0.30
N LEU A 46 -11.33 9.46 -0.81
CA LEU A 46 -10.36 9.05 -1.82
C LEU A 46 -9.26 10.08 -1.95
N VAL A 47 -8.01 9.63 -1.98
CA VAL A 47 -6.86 10.47 -2.34
C VAL A 47 -6.11 9.86 -3.52
N ASN A 48 -5.87 10.67 -4.54
CA ASN A 48 -5.05 10.30 -5.69
C ASN A 48 -4.36 11.55 -6.25
N SER A 49 -3.11 11.44 -6.63
CA SER A 49 -2.39 12.57 -7.24
C SER A 49 -2.66 12.70 -8.75
N ASN A 50 -3.34 11.75 -9.37
CA ASN A 50 -3.72 11.80 -10.77
C ASN A 50 -5.11 12.41 -10.94
N PRO A 51 -5.26 13.60 -11.56
CA PRO A 51 -6.56 14.19 -11.83
C PRO A 51 -7.29 13.53 -13.00
N ALA A 52 -6.59 12.76 -13.84
CA ALA A 52 -7.12 12.17 -15.07
C ALA A 52 -7.43 10.67 -14.92
N THR A 53 -7.97 10.28 -13.76
CA THR A 53 -8.39 8.90 -13.49
C THR A 53 -9.89 8.83 -13.23
N ILE A 54 -10.52 7.71 -13.61
CA ILE A 54 -11.94 7.46 -13.30
C ILE A 54 -12.22 7.42 -11.78
N MET A 55 -11.21 7.15 -10.96
CA MET A 55 -11.34 7.19 -9.50
C MET A 55 -11.70 8.58 -8.99
N THR A 56 -11.18 9.64 -9.61
CA THR A 56 -11.40 11.04 -9.19
C THR A 56 -12.62 11.69 -9.82
N ASP A 57 -13.38 10.93 -10.61
CA ASP A 57 -14.62 11.42 -11.20
C ASP A 57 -15.63 11.85 -10.13
N PRO A 58 -16.40 12.94 -10.38
CA PRO A 58 -17.44 13.37 -9.47
C PRO A 58 -18.42 12.27 -9.09
N GLY A 59 -18.72 12.15 -7.81
CA GLY A 59 -19.64 11.13 -7.30
C GLY A 59 -19.03 9.75 -7.05
N MET A 60 -17.75 9.55 -7.31
CA MET A 60 -17.06 8.27 -7.03
C MET A 60 -16.83 8.08 -5.52
N ALA A 61 -16.47 9.13 -4.81
CA ALA A 61 -16.28 9.16 -3.36
C ALA A 61 -17.11 10.29 -2.72
N ASP A 62 -17.28 10.25 -1.40
CA ASP A 62 -17.95 11.30 -0.64
C ASP A 62 -17.03 12.52 -0.46
N ALA A 63 -15.72 12.27 -0.39
CA ALA A 63 -14.69 13.31 -0.46
C ALA A 63 -13.53 12.82 -1.32
N THR A 64 -13.16 13.64 -2.32
CA THR A 64 -12.04 13.34 -3.23
C THR A 64 -10.95 14.39 -3.07
N TYR A 65 -9.73 13.94 -2.85
CA TYR A 65 -8.51 14.74 -2.73
C TYR A 65 -7.59 14.46 -3.91
N ILE A 66 -7.37 15.46 -4.75
CA ILE A 66 -6.38 15.42 -5.83
C ILE A 66 -5.14 16.12 -5.29
N GLU A 67 -4.32 15.37 -4.59
CA GLU A 67 -3.21 15.89 -3.80
C GLU A 67 -1.98 14.99 -3.93
N PRO A 68 -0.76 15.51 -3.69
CA PRO A 68 0.44 14.71 -3.66
C PRO A 68 0.36 13.56 -2.64
N LEU A 69 0.74 12.36 -3.07
CA LEU A 69 0.73 11.17 -2.24
C LEU A 69 1.96 11.15 -1.32
N THR A 70 1.90 11.93 -0.25
CA THR A 70 2.94 12.05 0.78
C THR A 70 2.38 11.84 2.18
N VAL A 71 3.24 11.43 3.12
CA VAL A 71 2.86 11.23 4.53
C VAL A 71 2.27 12.51 5.12
N GLN A 72 2.83 13.69 4.79
CA GLN A 72 2.37 14.98 5.31
C GLN A 72 0.96 15.31 4.84
N VAL A 73 0.67 15.13 3.55
CA VAL A 73 -0.65 15.39 2.98
C VAL A 73 -1.68 14.40 3.52
N LEU A 74 -1.34 13.11 3.52
CA LEU A 74 -2.22 12.07 4.07
C LEU A 74 -2.52 12.29 5.56
N THR A 75 -1.54 12.74 6.33
CA THR A 75 -1.76 13.08 7.76
C THR A 75 -2.82 14.18 7.90
N LYS A 76 -2.77 15.25 7.09
CA LYS A 76 -3.75 16.32 7.10
C LYS A 76 -5.14 15.84 6.67
N ILE A 77 -5.21 14.96 5.68
CA ILE A 77 -6.48 14.36 5.23
C ILE A 77 -7.06 13.49 6.34
N ILE A 78 -6.26 12.63 6.96
CA ILE A 78 -6.68 11.78 8.08
C ILE A 78 -7.17 12.64 9.27
N GLU A 79 -6.45 13.71 9.59
CA GLU A 79 -6.81 14.63 10.65
C GLU A 79 -8.16 15.30 10.40
N LYS A 80 -8.43 15.71 9.16
CA LYS A 80 -9.68 16.38 8.75
C LYS A 80 -10.84 15.41 8.65
N GLU A 81 -10.64 14.29 7.96
CA GLU A 81 -11.71 13.36 7.59
C GLU A 81 -12.02 12.33 8.66
N ARG A 82 -11.05 12.01 9.54
CA ARG A 82 -11.20 11.02 10.62
C ARG A 82 -11.76 9.69 10.13
N PRO A 83 -11.13 9.04 9.14
CA PRO A 83 -11.58 7.73 8.69
C PRO A 83 -11.37 6.67 9.78
N ASP A 84 -12.26 5.69 9.85
CA ASP A 84 -12.11 4.54 10.76
C ASP A 84 -11.10 3.53 10.23
N ALA A 85 -10.96 3.49 8.89
CA ALA A 85 -10.11 2.52 8.22
C ALA A 85 -9.37 3.11 7.01
N LEU A 86 -8.20 2.53 6.72
CA LEU A 86 -7.38 2.79 5.54
C LEU A 86 -7.30 1.52 4.69
N LEU A 87 -7.65 1.64 3.40
CA LEU A 87 -7.52 0.57 2.41
C LEU A 87 -6.40 0.92 1.41
N PRO A 88 -5.18 0.38 1.59
CA PRO A 88 -4.02 0.76 0.77
C PRO A 88 -3.83 -0.10 -0.48
N ASN A 89 -4.36 -1.32 -0.52
CA ASN A 89 -4.05 -2.34 -1.52
C ASN A 89 -4.31 -1.91 -2.97
N LEU A 90 -5.23 -0.97 -3.17
CA LEU A 90 -5.68 -0.53 -4.49
C LEU A 90 -4.82 0.59 -5.07
N GLY A 91 -3.88 1.10 -4.30
CA GLY A 91 -2.90 2.10 -4.71
C GLY A 91 -1.56 1.51 -5.17
N GLY A 92 -1.51 0.19 -5.38
CA GLY A 92 -0.26 -0.50 -5.72
C GLY A 92 0.83 -0.27 -4.68
N GLN A 93 2.08 -0.30 -5.12
CA GLN A 93 3.25 -0.10 -4.25
C GLN A 93 3.23 1.25 -3.52
N THR A 94 2.74 2.29 -4.17
CA THR A 94 2.61 3.63 -3.57
C THR A 94 1.70 3.60 -2.35
N GLY A 95 0.51 2.98 -2.46
CA GLY A 95 -0.44 2.85 -1.36
C GLY A 95 0.11 2.03 -0.20
N LEU A 96 0.76 0.91 -0.50
CA LEU A 96 1.37 0.03 0.51
C LEU A 96 2.51 0.73 1.26
N ASN A 97 3.43 1.36 0.54
CA ASN A 97 4.54 2.11 1.14
C ASN A 97 4.06 3.24 2.05
N LEU A 98 3.08 4.02 1.58
CA LEU A 98 2.51 5.12 2.36
C LEU A 98 1.78 4.63 3.61
N SER A 99 1.06 3.52 3.53
CA SER A 99 0.40 2.94 4.71
C SER A 99 1.41 2.48 5.76
N SER A 100 2.50 1.84 5.35
CA SER A 100 3.61 1.46 6.23
C SER A 100 4.27 2.69 6.87
N GLN A 101 4.55 3.74 6.08
CA GLN A 101 5.13 4.98 6.58
C GLN A 101 4.21 5.70 7.57
N LEU A 102 2.90 5.77 7.31
CA LEU A 102 1.90 6.35 8.23
C LEU A 102 1.81 5.56 9.54
N ALA A 103 1.89 4.23 9.47
CA ALA A 103 1.92 3.38 10.65
C ALA A 103 3.20 3.61 11.47
N LYS A 104 4.37 3.59 10.84
CA LYS A 104 5.67 3.86 11.49
C LYS A 104 5.77 5.27 12.09
N ALA A 105 5.15 6.26 11.44
CA ALA A 105 5.06 7.62 11.95
C ALA A 105 4.04 7.81 13.10
N GLY A 106 3.33 6.75 13.49
CA GLY A 106 2.33 6.78 14.56
C GLY A 106 1.03 7.53 14.21
N VAL A 107 0.87 7.96 12.95
CA VAL A 107 -0.30 8.72 12.50
C VAL A 107 -1.57 7.89 12.63
N LEU A 108 -1.54 6.64 12.18
CA LEU A 108 -2.70 5.76 12.22
C LEU A 108 -3.15 5.50 13.66
N ALA A 109 -2.21 5.25 14.57
CA ALA A 109 -2.49 5.06 15.99
C ALA A 109 -3.05 6.33 16.65
N LYS A 110 -2.46 7.51 16.33
CA LYS A 110 -2.91 8.81 16.86
C LYS A 110 -4.38 9.09 16.55
N TYR A 111 -4.84 8.73 15.36
CA TYR A 111 -6.21 9.01 14.90
C TYR A 111 -7.15 7.81 14.95
N GLY A 112 -6.69 6.65 15.44
CA GLY A 112 -7.48 5.44 15.59
C GLY A 112 -7.86 4.77 14.25
N VAL A 113 -7.05 5.00 13.20
CA VAL A 113 -7.28 4.46 11.86
C VAL A 113 -6.71 3.05 11.76
N ARG A 114 -7.53 2.09 11.33
CA ARG A 114 -7.10 0.69 11.13
C ARG A 114 -6.80 0.43 9.67
N ILE A 115 -5.70 -0.23 9.38
CA ILE A 115 -5.46 -0.76 8.03
C ILE A 115 -6.40 -1.96 7.82
N ILE A 116 -7.04 -2.02 6.65
CA ILE A 116 -7.90 -3.15 6.24
C ILE A 116 -7.41 -3.71 4.90
N GLY A 117 -7.67 -4.99 4.69
CA GLY A 117 -7.24 -5.69 3.48
C GLY A 117 -5.83 -6.28 3.56
N VAL A 118 -4.97 -5.75 4.42
CA VAL A 118 -3.61 -6.25 4.68
C VAL A 118 -3.18 -5.83 6.09
N GLU A 119 -2.38 -6.65 6.75
CA GLU A 119 -1.74 -6.28 8.00
C GLU A 119 -0.41 -5.57 7.74
N ALA A 120 -0.06 -4.58 8.58
CA ALA A 120 1.14 -3.77 8.38
C ALA A 120 2.44 -4.61 8.39
N ASP A 121 2.51 -5.61 9.26
CA ASP A 121 3.64 -6.54 9.32
C ASP A 121 3.70 -7.48 8.10
N ALA A 122 2.57 -7.80 7.50
CA ALA A 122 2.51 -8.58 6.27
C ALA A 122 3.03 -7.78 5.07
N ILE A 123 2.78 -6.46 5.02
CA ILE A 123 3.38 -5.59 4.01
C ILE A 123 4.91 -5.63 4.14
N GLU A 124 5.45 -5.45 5.35
CA GLU A 124 6.89 -5.44 5.57
C GLU A 124 7.54 -6.79 5.20
N LYS A 125 6.91 -7.89 5.60
CA LYS A 125 7.36 -9.25 5.24
C LYS A 125 7.32 -9.54 3.75
N GLY A 126 6.39 -8.95 3.02
CA GLY A 126 6.27 -9.12 1.56
C GLY A 126 7.21 -8.23 0.76
N GLU A 127 7.49 -7.03 1.26
CA GLU A 127 8.23 -6.00 0.53
C GLU A 127 9.73 -5.99 0.80
N ASP A 128 10.13 -6.28 2.04
CA ASP A 128 11.55 -6.35 2.40
C ASP A 128 12.15 -7.70 1.99
N ARG A 129 13.09 -7.67 1.05
CA ARG A 129 13.71 -8.89 0.48
C ARG A 129 14.44 -9.72 1.52
N ILE A 130 15.02 -9.10 2.54
CA ILE A 130 15.75 -9.79 3.61
C ILE A 130 14.75 -10.48 4.53
N ILE A 131 13.74 -9.74 5.00
CA ILE A 131 12.68 -10.26 5.87
C ILE A 131 11.88 -11.35 5.15
N PHE A 132 11.60 -11.17 3.85
CA PHE A 132 10.94 -12.19 3.03
C PHE A 132 11.73 -13.48 3.00
N LYS A 133 13.05 -13.39 2.72
CA LYS A 133 13.94 -14.57 2.69
C LYS A 133 13.97 -15.30 4.04
N GLU A 134 14.09 -14.56 5.14
CA GLU A 134 14.07 -15.15 6.48
C GLU A 134 12.73 -15.83 6.77
N THR A 135 11.63 -15.23 6.32
CA THR A 135 10.30 -15.80 6.45
C THR A 135 10.16 -17.10 5.67
N MET A 136 10.62 -17.14 4.41
CA MET A 136 10.62 -18.37 3.60
C MET A 136 11.46 -19.46 4.22
N LYS A 137 12.67 -19.12 4.70
CA LYS A 137 13.56 -20.06 5.41
C LYS A 137 12.88 -20.66 6.64
N ARG A 138 12.18 -19.82 7.43
CA ARG A 138 11.45 -20.29 8.63
C ARG A 138 10.29 -21.22 8.30
N LEU A 139 9.66 -21.03 7.12
CA LEU A 139 8.56 -21.86 6.63
C LEU A 139 9.07 -23.14 5.92
N GLY A 140 10.38 -23.33 5.77
CA GLY A 140 10.95 -24.46 5.04
C GLY A 140 10.73 -24.40 3.53
N ILE A 141 10.50 -23.20 2.98
CA ILE A 141 10.31 -22.99 1.55
C ILE A 141 11.66 -22.68 0.91
N ASP A 142 12.03 -23.49 -0.10
CA ASP A 142 13.26 -23.30 -0.84
C ASP A 142 13.25 -22.01 -1.66
N MET A 143 14.36 -21.29 -1.62
CA MET A 143 14.61 -20.09 -2.39
C MET A 143 15.95 -20.17 -3.11
N PRO A 144 16.12 -19.41 -4.21
CA PRO A 144 17.41 -19.28 -4.85
C PRO A 144 18.49 -18.82 -3.85
N LYS A 145 19.70 -19.36 -4.00
CA LYS A 145 20.84 -18.89 -3.21
C LYS A 145 21.04 -17.39 -3.42
N SER A 146 21.07 -16.64 -2.36
CA SER A 146 21.21 -15.17 -2.42
C SER A 146 21.79 -14.66 -1.10
N ALA A 147 22.43 -13.50 -1.14
CA ALA A 147 22.84 -12.79 0.07
C ALA A 147 22.79 -11.27 -0.21
N PRO A 148 22.55 -10.44 0.82
CA PRO A 148 22.64 -9.00 0.68
C PRO A 148 24.11 -8.59 0.47
N ALA A 149 24.34 -7.57 -0.36
CA ALA A 149 25.64 -6.93 -0.53
C ALA A 149 25.43 -5.42 -0.62
N PHE A 150 26.19 -4.67 0.17
CA PHE A 150 26.10 -3.21 0.27
C PHE A 150 27.36 -2.52 -0.29
N SER A 151 28.33 -3.33 -0.76
CA SER A 151 29.55 -2.86 -1.43
C SER A 151 29.97 -3.83 -2.53
N VAL A 152 30.83 -3.36 -3.45
CA VAL A 152 31.36 -4.20 -4.53
C VAL A 152 32.14 -5.38 -3.96
N ALA A 153 32.98 -5.15 -2.96
CA ALA A 153 33.76 -6.21 -2.33
C ALA A 153 32.89 -7.30 -1.68
N GLU A 154 31.77 -6.92 -1.04
CA GLU A 154 30.78 -7.86 -0.53
C GLU A 154 30.09 -8.64 -1.64
N ALA A 155 29.73 -7.95 -2.74
CA ALA A 155 29.10 -8.59 -3.89
C ALA A 155 30.02 -9.64 -4.53
N GLU A 156 31.31 -9.33 -4.71
CA GLU A 156 32.32 -10.26 -5.21
C GLU A 156 32.45 -11.51 -4.31
N LYS A 157 32.50 -11.30 -2.99
CA LYS A 157 32.54 -12.38 -2.01
C LYS A 157 31.30 -13.27 -2.09
N VAL A 158 30.14 -12.67 -2.09
CA VAL A 158 28.86 -13.39 -2.21
C VAL A 158 28.76 -14.16 -3.52
N ALA A 159 29.17 -13.56 -4.64
CA ALA A 159 29.18 -14.20 -5.94
C ALA A 159 30.13 -15.41 -5.97
N ALA A 160 31.30 -15.29 -5.33
CA ALA A 160 32.26 -16.41 -5.21
C ALA A 160 31.70 -17.58 -4.36
N GLU A 161 30.93 -17.26 -3.29
CA GLU A 161 30.28 -18.25 -2.44
C GLU A 161 29.09 -18.97 -3.13
N ILE A 162 28.29 -18.21 -3.90
CA ILE A 162 27.11 -18.75 -4.61
C ILE A 162 27.52 -19.54 -5.85
N GLY A 163 28.53 -19.06 -6.57
CA GLY A 163 28.96 -19.55 -7.88
C GLY A 163 28.29 -18.83 -9.05
N TYR A 164 29.02 -18.69 -10.15
CA TYR A 164 28.50 -18.06 -11.37
C TYR A 164 27.67 -19.05 -12.21
N PRO A 165 26.65 -18.57 -13.01
CA PRO A 165 26.24 -17.17 -13.16
C PRO A 165 25.39 -16.65 -12.00
N VAL A 166 25.53 -15.35 -11.69
CA VAL A 166 24.71 -14.61 -10.70
C VAL A 166 24.03 -13.40 -11.35
N VAL A 167 22.90 -12.98 -10.79
CA VAL A 167 22.14 -11.79 -11.19
C VAL A 167 22.15 -10.80 -10.04
#